data_1d1958805ebbfb0e1f8f450b72d80aad
#
_entry.id   1d1958805ebbfb0e1f8f450b72d80aad
#
_cell.length_a   1.000
_cell.length_b   1.000
_cell.length_c   1.000
_cell.angle_alpha   90.00
_cell.angle_beta   90.00
_cell.angle_gamma   90.00
#
_symmetry.space_group_name_H-M   'P 1'
#
loop_
_entity.id
_entity.type
_entity.pdbx_description
1 polymer ?
#
loop_
_entity_poly.entity_id
_entity_poly.type
_entity_poly.pdbx_seq_one_letter_code
_entity_poly.pdbx_strand_id
1 'polypeptide(L)'
;MKNIVVLINELSEIQPVLEKGANEIVMGIKDYTFSAIKKHSIDDMRNHSVLMNRFYFPNEMDLLKQQLKDLKERNVNHIYFCDPSVYYYAKDLDLVNHLIYKPDTLTVSANDVAFWKERGIYTSSLSPLITEEETDKILDEVENVEVTIHGHILMSASKRQLL
;
A
#
# COMPACT_ATOMS: atom_id res chain seq x y z
N MET A 1 -2.65 -11.78 16.46
CA MET A 1 -2.33 -12.83 15.45
C MET A 1 -1.46 -12.16 14.40
N LYS A 2 -0.34 -12.78 13.98
CA LYS A 2 0.52 -12.18 12.94
C LYS A 2 -0.08 -12.51 11.57
N ASN A 3 -0.29 -11.51 10.74
CA ASN A 3 -0.77 -11.68 9.36
C ASN A 3 0.42 -11.64 8.40
N ILE A 4 0.38 -12.49 7.38
CA ILE A 4 1.37 -12.55 6.32
C ILE A 4 0.75 -11.93 5.07
N VAL A 5 1.33 -10.83 4.61
CA VAL A 5 0.94 -10.11 3.39
C VAL A 5 1.99 -10.38 2.33
N VAL A 6 1.57 -10.74 1.13
CA VAL A 6 2.48 -11.07 0.02
C VAL A 6 2.18 -10.21 -1.19
N LEU A 7 3.18 -9.47 -1.65
CA LEU A 7 3.15 -8.80 -2.95
C LEU A 7 3.59 -9.81 -4.01
N ILE A 8 2.67 -10.20 -4.88
CA ILE A 8 2.93 -11.20 -5.94
C ILE A 8 3.47 -10.54 -7.22
N ASN A 9 4.28 -11.31 -7.96
CA ASN A 9 4.75 -10.94 -9.29
C ASN A 9 3.98 -11.66 -10.40
N GLU A 10 3.55 -12.91 -10.17
CA GLU A 10 2.80 -13.70 -11.14
C GLU A 10 1.46 -14.16 -10.56
N LEU A 11 0.41 -14.16 -11.39
CA LEU A 11 -0.92 -14.62 -10.96
C LEU A 11 -0.91 -16.10 -10.51
N SER A 12 -0.01 -16.88 -11.06
CA SER A 12 0.18 -18.29 -10.66
C SER A 12 0.71 -18.47 -9.24
N GLU A 13 1.24 -17.42 -8.62
CA GLU A 13 1.72 -17.44 -7.23
C GLU A 13 0.59 -17.36 -6.20
N ILE A 14 -0.60 -16.84 -6.59
CA ILE A 14 -1.72 -16.58 -5.67
C ILE A 14 -2.06 -17.84 -4.87
N GLN A 15 -2.44 -18.90 -5.54
CA GLN A 15 -2.88 -20.13 -4.86
C GLN A 15 -1.77 -20.76 -4.01
N PRO A 16 -0.52 -20.94 -4.51
CA PRO A 16 0.57 -21.48 -3.71
C PRO A 16 0.91 -20.69 -2.45
N VAL A 17 0.87 -19.34 -2.49
CA VAL A 17 1.19 -18.56 -1.28
C VAL A 17 0.05 -18.56 -0.26
N LEU A 18 -1.21 -18.59 -0.70
CA LEU A 18 -2.37 -18.77 0.19
C LEU A 18 -2.33 -20.13 0.90
N GLU A 19 -2.02 -21.20 0.18
CA GLU A 19 -1.85 -22.56 0.75
C GLU A 19 -0.71 -22.64 1.78
N LYS A 20 0.30 -21.78 1.64
CA LYS A 20 1.41 -21.67 2.60
C LYS A 20 1.13 -20.72 3.77
N GLY A 21 -0.06 -20.17 3.87
CA GLY A 21 -0.50 -19.39 5.01
C GLY A 21 -0.47 -17.88 4.84
N ALA A 22 -0.32 -17.36 3.61
CA ALA A 22 -0.54 -15.94 3.38
C ALA A 22 -2.00 -15.57 3.69
N ASN A 23 -2.18 -14.45 4.37
CA ASN A 23 -3.50 -13.94 4.75
C ASN A 23 -4.03 -12.94 3.72
N GLU A 24 -3.11 -12.27 3.02
CA GLU A 24 -3.46 -11.22 2.08
C GLU A 24 -2.52 -11.22 0.87
N ILE A 25 -3.09 -10.98 -0.30
CA ILE A 25 -2.36 -10.82 -1.56
C ILE A 25 -2.45 -9.36 -1.99
N VAL A 26 -1.30 -8.77 -2.26
CA VAL A 26 -1.16 -7.43 -2.84
C VAL A 26 -0.69 -7.56 -4.29
N MET A 27 -1.25 -6.77 -5.17
CA MET A 27 -0.93 -6.76 -6.59
C MET A 27 -0.46 -5.38 -7.05
N GLY A 28 0.59 -5.36 -7.86
CA GLY A 28 0.92 -4.21 -8.69
C GLY A 28 -0.05 -4.14 -9.88
N ILE A 29 -0.72 -3.01 -10.09
CA ILE A 29 -1.70 -2.82 -11.16
C ILE A 29 -1.20 -1.72 -12.10
N LYS A 30 -1.30 -1.97 -13.41
CA LYS A 30 -0.92 -1.00 -14.45
C LYS A 30 -1.70 0.31 -14.22
N ASP A 31 -1.02 1.43 -14.36
CA ASP A 31 -1.53 2.79 -14.16
C ASP A 31 -1.88 3.18 -12.71
N TYR A 32 -1.97 2.24 -11.77
CA TYR A 32 -2.17 2.47 -10.34
C TYR A 32 -0.86 2.39 -9.55
N THR A 33 0.05 1.53 -9.99
CA THR A 33 1.30 1.25 -9.29
C THR A 33 2.47 1.94 -9.99
N PHE A 34 3.26 2.70 -9.24
CA PHE A 34 4.50 3.30 -9.75
C PHE A 34 5.63 2.27 -9.82
N SER A 35 5.91 1.62 -8.70
CA SER A 35 7.01 0.67 -8.55
C SER A 35 6.52 -0.70 -8.11
N ALA A 36 6.61 -1.66 -9.00
CA ALA A 36 6.48 -3.10 -8.74
C ALA A 36 7.26 -3.85 -9.83
N ILE A 37 7.76 -5.06 -9.50
CA ILE A 37 8.47 -5.91 -10.47
C ILE A 37 7.56 -6.21 -11.66
N LYS A 38 6.32 -6.57 -11.39
CA LYS A 38 5.30 -6.82 -12.40
C LYS A 38 4.02 -6.06 -12.08
N LYS A 39 3.32 -5.62 -13.12
CA LYS A 39 2.04 -4.94 -13.03
C LYS A 39 1.02 -5.68 -13.89
N HIS A 40 -0.09 -6.03 -13.26
CA HIS A 40 -1.19 -6.77 -13.87
C HIS A 40 -2.26 -5.83 -14.41
N SER A 41 -3.20 -6.37 -15.17
CA SER A 41 -4.41 -5.63 -15.55
C SER A 41 -5.30 -5.42 -14.33
N ILE A 42 -6.05 -4.33 -14.30
CA ILE A 42 -7.09 -4.13 -13.28
C ILE A 42 -8.17 -5.23 -13.36
N ASP A 43 -8.34 -5.87 -14.51
CA ASP A 43 -9.31 -6.96 -14.71
C ASP A 43 -8.88 -8.28 -14.05
N ASP A 44 -7.58 -8.42 -13.74
CA ASP A 44 -7.05 -9.55 -12.97
C ASP A 44 -7.34 -9.43 -11.47
N MET A 45 -7.76 -8.23 -11.03
CA MET A 45 -8.03 -7.91 -9.63
C MET A 45 -9.33 -8.54 -9.14
N ARG A 46 -9.24 -9.51 -8.24
CA ARG A 46 -10.39 -10.21 -7.65
C ARG A 46 -10.22 -10.34 -6.14
N ASN A 47 -10.89 -9.49 -5.37
CA ASN A 47 -10.88 -9.55 -3.90
C ASN A 47 -9.46 -9.59 -3.31
N HIS A 48 -8.50 -8.93 -3.96
CA HIS A 48 -7.14 -8.76 -3.49
C HIS A 48 -6.88 -7.29 -3.19
N SER A 49 -5.70 -7.00 -2.69
CA SER A 49 -5.28 -5.64 -2.37
C SER A 49 -4.40 -5.05 -3.48
N VAL A 50 -4.48 -3.75 -3.66
CA VAL A 50 -3.73 -3.03 -4.69
C VAL A 50 -2.59 -2.22 -4.10
N LEU A 51 -1.41 -2.28 -4.73
CA LEU A 51 -0.30 -1.37 -4.46
C LEU A 51 -0.48 -0.10 -5.29
N MET A 52 -0.95 0.97 -4.65
CA MET A 52 -1.20 2.29 -5.26
C MET A 52 -0.12 3.29 -4.83
N ASN A 53 1.16 2.89 -4.95
CA ASN A 53 2.33 3.68 -4.56
C ASN A 53 2.75 4.71 -5.62
N ARG A 54 1.78 5.40 -6.19
CA ARG A 54 1.94 6.40 -7.23
C ARG A 54 1.74 7.80 -6.63
N PHE A 55 2.52 8.78 -7.10
CA PHE A 55 2.31 10.20 -6.84
C PHE A 55 1.45 10.80 -7.96
N TYR A 56 0.51 11.67 -7.60
CA TYR A 56 -0.40 12.33 -8.52
C TYR A 56 -0.07 13.81 -8.67
N PHE A 57 0.05 14.28 -9.90
CA PHE A 57 0.18 15.70 -10.20
C PHE A 57 -1.19 16.38 -10.25
N PRO A 58 -1.26 17.72 -10.15
CA PRO A 58 -2.55 18.46 -10.16
C PRO A 58 -3.45 18.13 -11.35
N ASN A 59 -2.88 17.88 -12.52
CA ASN A 59 -3.60 17.49 -13.74
C ASN A 59 -4.04 16.01 -13.76
N GLU A 60 -3.67 15.22 -12.77
CA GLU A 60 -4.03 13.81 -12.65
C GLU A 60 -5.13 13.56 -11.60
N MET A 61 -5.68 14.60 -10.98
CA MET A 61 -6.66 14.44 -9.89
C MET A 61 -7.96 13.76 -10.35
N ASP A 62 -8.42 14.02 -11.57
CA ASP A 62 -9.61 13.35 -12.10
C ASP A 62 -9.34 11.87 -12.42
N LEU A 63 -8.13 11.55 -12.87
CA LEU A 63 -7.68 10.17 -13.00
C LEU A 63 -7.71 9.44 -11.64
N LEU A 64 -7.14 10.06 -10.60
CA LEU A 64 -7.15 9.51 -9.24
C LEU A 64 -8.57 9.20 -8.76
N LYS A 65 -9.50 10.15 -8.93
CA LYS A 65 -10.91 9.95 -8.54
C LYS A 65 -11.54 8.78 -9.27
N GLN A 66 -11.28 8.66 -10.58
CA GLN A 66 -11.80 7.54 -11.36
C GLN A 66 -11.21 6.22 -10.89
N GLN A 67 -9.90 6.17 -10.65
CA GLN A 67 -9.22 4.98 -10.15
C GLN A 67 -9.78 4.51 -8.80
N LEU A 68 -10.06 5.44 -7.87
CA LEU A 68 -10.67 5.08 -6.58
C LEU A 68 -12.10 4.55 -6.73
N LYS A 69 -12.88 5.08 -7.68
CA LYS A 69 -14.22 4.53 -7.99
C LYS A 69 -14.13 3.11 -8.57
N ASP A 70 -13.20 2.89 -9.50
CA ASP A 70 -12.97 1.56 -10.09
C ASP A 70 -12.58 0.53 -9.02
N LEU A 71 -11.73 0.92 -8.05
CA LEU A 71 -11.34 0.05 -6.94
C LEU A 71 -12.52 -0.23 -5.99
N LYS A 72 -13.38 0.76 -5.73
CA LYS A 72 -14.59 0.58 -4.93
C LYS A 72 -15.55 -0.41 -5.59
N GLU A 73 -15.81 -0.26 -6.88
CA GLU A 73 -16.71 -1.14 -7.66
C GLU A 73 -16.21 -2.59 -7.70
N ARG A 74 -14.89 -2.79 -7.60
CA ARG A 74 -14.25 -4.12 -7.60
C ARG A 74 -14.15 -4.74 -6.20
N ASN A 75 -14.60 -4.05 -5.15
CA ASN A 75 -14.54 -4.50 -3.75
C ASN A 75 -13.13 -4.97 -3.36
N VAL A 76 -12.11 -4.15 -3.63
CA VAL A 76 -10.73 -4.46 -3.23
C VAL A 76 -10.63 -4.58 -1.71
N ASN A 77 -9.78 -5.47 -1.22
CA ASN A 77 -9.58 -5.65 0.22
C ASN A 77 -8.94 -4.40 0.83
N HIS A 78 -7.73 -4.06 0.35
CA HIS A 78 -7.04 -2.85 0.79
C HIS A 78 -6.37 -2.12 -0.38
N ILE A 79 -6.10 -0.83 -0.14
CA ILE A 79 -5.40 0.08 -1.04
C ILE A 79 -4.16 0.56 -0.30
N TYR A 80 -2.99 0.04 -0.70
CA TYR A 80 -1.69 0.45 -0.17
C TYR A 80 -1.25 1.75 -0.86
N PHE A 81 -1.32 2.87 -0.18
CA PHE A 81 -1.09 4.19 -0.76
C PHE A 81 0.10 4.93 -0.12
N CYS A 82 0.67 5.88 -0.87
CA CYS A 82 1.72 6.79 -0.38
C CYS A 82 1.36 8.27 -0.54
N ASP A 83 0.53 8.62 -1.53
CA ASP A 83 0.15 10.01 -1.81
C ASP A 83 -1.05 10.43 -0.95
N PRO A 84 -0.95 11.49 -0.11
CA PRO A 84 -2.05 11.99 0.70
C PRO A 84 -3.32 12.34 -0.08
N SER A 85 -3.23 12.65 -1.39
CA SER A 85 -4.40 12.89 -2.23
C SER A 85 -5.33 11.68 -2.31
N VAL A 86 -4.76 10.46 -2.23
CA VAL A 86 -5.55 9.21 -2.18
C VAL A 86 -6.48 9.23 -0.96
N TYR A 87 -5.94 9.54 0.22
CA TYR A 87 -6.75 9.67 1.44
C TYR A 87 -7.82 10.74 1.30
N TYR A 88 -7.46 11.91 0.75
CA TYR A 88 -8.39 13.01 0.60
C TYR A 88 -9.64 12.64 -0.20
N TYR A 89 -9.48 11.98 -1.36
CA TYR A 89 -10.62 11.58 -2.19
C TYR A 89 -11.28 10.27 -1.76
N ALA A 90 -10.57 9.40 -1.05
CA ALA A 90 -11.14 8.16 -0.51
C ALA A 90 -12.23 8.41 0.53
N LYS A 91 -12.18 9.54 1.25
CA LYS A 91 -13.21 9.94 2.21
C LYS A 91 -14.59 10.09 1.56
N ASP A 92 -14.66 10.71 0.39
CA ASP A 92 -15.91 10.93 -0.32
C ASP A 92 -16.50 9.64 -0.90
N LEU A 93 -15.72 8.57 -0.88
CA LEU A 93 -16.07 7.25 -1.41
C LEU A 93 -16.26 6.18 -0.33
N ASP A 94 -16.18 6.54 0.97
CA ASP A 94 -16.21 5.59 2.10
C ASP A 94 -15.14 4.49 2.01
N LEU A 95 -13.96 4.82 1.46
CA LEU A 95 -12.86 3.89 1.27
C LEU A 95 -11.78 3.98 2.36
N VAL A 96 -11.92 4.87 3.35
CA VAL A 96 -10.88 5.11 4.36
C VAL A 96 -10.51 3.84 5.11
N ASN A 97 -11.48 3.00 5.45
CA ASN A 97 -11.25 1.73 6.15
C ASN A 97 -10.51 0.67 5.30
N HIS A 98 -10.38 0.89 4.00
CA HIS A 98 -9.62 0.04 3.09
C HIS A 98 -8.20 0.56 2.85
N LEU A 99 -7.83 1.71 3.42
CA LEU A 99 -6.52 2.32 3.19
C LEU A 99 -5.46 1.78 4.14
N ILE A 100 -4.30 1.45 3.59
CA ILE A 100 -3.06 1.16 4.34
C ILE A 100 -2.00 2.14 3.87
N TYR A 101 -1.44 2.90 4.83
CA TYR A 101 -0.39 3.86 4.50
C TYR A 101 0.95 3.16 4.30
N LYS A 102 1.48 3.23 3.09
CA LYS A 102 2.75 2.60 2.69
C LYS A 102 3.60 3.54 1.84
N PRO A 103 4.29 4.50 2.48
CA PRO A 103 5.14 5.48 1.78
C PRO A 103 6.56 4.95 1.45
N ASP A 104 6.84 3.69 1.72
CA ASP A 104 8.12 3.00 1.56
C ASP A 104 9.26 3.53 2.44
N THR A 105 9.49 4.84 2.54
CA THR A 105 10.65 5.42 3.24
C THR A 105 10.33 6.37 4.39
N LEU A 106 9.07 6.72 4.62
CA LEU A 106 8.71 7.85 5.49
C LEU A 106 8.15 7.48 6.88
N THR A 107 7.65 6.27 7.08
CA THR A 107 7.09 5.85 8.38
C THR A 107 8.22 5.31 9.26
N VAL A 108 8.80 6.16 10.08
CA VAL A 108 10.00 5.86 10.88
C VAL A 108 9.80 6.05 12.40
N SER A 109 8.60 6.43 12.82
CA SER A 109 8.28 6.69 14.22
C SER A 109 6.85 6.30 14.58
N ALA A 110 6.60 6.11 15.89
CA ALA A 110 5.24 5.91 16.41
C ALA A 110 4.31 7.10 16.11
N ASN A 111 4.85 8.31 16.06
CA ASN A 111 4.09 9.52 15.72
C ASN A 111 3.58 9.49 14.28
N ASP A 112 4.34 8.95 13.33
CA ASP A 112 3.90 8.79 11.94
C ASP A 112 2.69 7.86 11.85
N VAL A 113 2.72 6.76 12.61
CA VAL A 113 1.60 5.80 12.71
C VAL A 113 0.40 6.45 13.38
N ALA A 114 0.59 7.13 14.51
CA ALA A 114 -0.46 7.82 15.25
C ALA A 114 -1.16 8.88 14.39
N PHE A 115 -0.41 9.66 13.60
CA PHE A 115 -0.96 10.66 12.69
C PHE A 115 -2.00 10.09 11.72
N TRP A 116 -1.73 8.92 11.15
CA TRP A 116 -2.65 8.27 10.24
C TRP A 116 -3.80 7.57 10.96
N LYS A 117 -3.54 6.99 12.13
CA LYS A 117 -4.57 6.36 12.98
C LYS A 117 -5.64 7.37 13.40
N GLU A 118 -5.27 8.60 13.77
CA GLU A 118 -6.21 9.69 14.08
C GLU A 118 -7.12 10.07 12.89
N ARG A 119 -6.69 9.72 11.68
CA ARG A 119 -7.45 9.96 10.43
C ARG A 119 -8.25 8.74 9.96
N GLY A 120 -8.34 7.71 10.79
CA GLY A 120 -9.08 6.50 10.49
C GLY A 120 -8.32 5.46 9.66
N ILE A 121 -7.01 5.66 9.45
CA ILE A 121 -6.16 4.65 8.80
C ILE A 121 -5.47 3.85 9.88
N TYR A 122 -5.96 2.64 10.10
CA TYR A 122 -5.57 1.82 11.24
C TYR A 122 -4.26 1.06 11.03
N THR A 123 -3.81 0.88 9.80
CA THR A 123 -2.58 0.16 9.50
C THR A 123 -1.62 1.04 8.69
N SER A 124 -0.37 1.08 9.14
CA SER A 124 0.74 1.73 8.43
C SER A 124 1.90 0.75 8.25
N SER A 125 2.54 0.80 7.09
CA SER A 125 3.76 0.03 6.81
C SER A 125 4.98 0.83 7.24
N LEU A 126 5.80 0.26 8.13
CA LEU A 126 7.04 0.87 8.57
C LEU A 126 8.08 0.90 7.44
N SER A 127 8.94 1.89 7.49
CA SER A 127 10.08 1.99 6.58
C SER A 127 11.00 0.77 6.74
N PRO A 128 11.39 0.10 5.66
CA PRO A 128 12.38 -0.98 5.72
C PRO A 128 13.80 -0.50 5.99
N LEU A 129 14.01 0.82 6.16
CA LEU A 129 15.32 1.43 6.39
C LEU A 129 15.64 1.61 7.88
N ILE A 130 14.67 1.43 8.77
CA ILE A 130 14.88 1.48 10.21
C ILE A 130 15.47 0.17 10.72
N THR A 131 16.17 0.25 11.83
CA THR A 131 16.79 -0.92 12.49
C THR A 131 15.75 -1.78 13.20
N GLU A 132 16.11 -3.02 13.54
CA GLU A 132 15.28 -3.89 14.37
C GLU A 132 14.95 -3.25 15.73
N GLU A 133 15.97 -2.63 16.39
CA GLU A 133 15.78 -1.94 17.67
C GLU A 133 14.78 -0.76 17.57
N GLU A 134 14.85 0.01 16.50
CA GLU A 134 13.87 1.10 16.24
C GLU A 134 12.48 0.55 15.96
N THR A 135 12.40 -0.54 15.21
CA THR A 135 11.13 -1.25 14.96
C THR A 135 10.50 -1.73 16.26
N ASP A 136 11.27 -2.37 17.14
CA ASP A 136 10.77 -2.84 18.43
C ASP A 136 10.25 -1.70 19.30
N LYS A 137 10.94 -0.56 19.35
CA LYS A 137 10.47 0.63 20.07
C LYS A 137 9.14 1.14 19.54
N ILE A 138 8.93 1.13 18.22
CA ILE A 138 7.67 1.54 17.62
C ILE A 138 6.56 0.54 17.97
N LEU A 139 6.86 -0.76 17.94
CA LEU A 139 5.89 -1.82 18.28
C LEU A 139 5.46 -1.81 19.74
N ASP A 140 6.30 -1.28 20.65
CA ASP A 140 5.94 -1.09 22.05
C ASP A 140 4.95 0.07 22.26
N GLU A 141 4.89 1.03 21.34
CA GLU A 141 4.05 2.23 21.46
C GLU A 141 2.76 2.16 20.63
N VAL A 142 2.77 1.44 19.51
CA VAL A 142 1.65 1.39 18.56
C VAL A 142 1.34 -0.02 18.11
N GLU A 143 0.07 -0.22 17.75
CA GLU A 143 -0.45 -1.46 17.18
C GLU A 143 -0.76 -1.31 15.68
N ASN A 144 -0.98 -2.43 15.01
CA ASN A 144 -1.43 -2.49 13.62
C ASN A 144 -0.44 -1.85 12.63
N VAL A 145 0.80 -2.27 12.72
CA VAL A 145 1.85 -1.91 11.75
C VAL A 145 2.28 -3.13 10.93
N GLU A 146 2.67 -2.88 9.70
CA GLU A 146 3.31 -3.84 8.83
C GLU A 146 4.82 -3.61 8.78
N VAL A 147 5.59 -4.70 8.84
CA VAL A 147 7.04 -4.69 8.70
C VAL A 147 7.43 -5.49 7.47
N THR A 148 8.24 -4.90 6.61
CA THR A 148 8.79 -5.61 5.44
C THR A 148 9.91 -6.55 5.89
N ILE A 149 9.67 -7.85 5.79
CA ILE A 149 10.65 -8.89 6.20
C ILE A 149 11.47 -9.44 5.02
N HIS A 150 10.97 -9.29 3.79
CA HIS A 150 11.65 -9.76 2.59
C HIS A 150 11.08 -9.04 1.35
N GLY A 151 11.95 -8.76 0.37
CA GLY A 151 11.53 -8.23 -0.93
C GLY A 151 12.42 -7.08 -1.42
N HIS A 152 11.99 -6.46 -2.52
CA HIS A 152 12.67 -5.29 -3.07
C HIS A 152 12.27 -4.04 -2.32
N ILE A 153 13.26 -3.23 -1.97
CA ILE A 153 13.10 -1.94 -1.29
C ILE A 153 13.24 -0.83 -2.33
N LEU A 154 12.27 0.08 -2.37
CA LEU A 154 12.34 1.28 -3.18
C LEU A 154 13.36 2.24 -2.57
N MET A 155 14.49 2.45 -3.25
CA MET A 155 15.55 3.36 -2.79
C MET A 155 15.33 4.81 -3.23
N SER A 156 14.76 5.01 -4.41
CA SER A 156 14.43 6.34 -4.93
C SER A 156 13.41 6.25 -6.06
N ALA A 157 12.63 7.32 -6.24
CA ALA A 157 11.68 7.45 -7.33
C ALA A 157 11.68 8.87 -7.87
N SER A 158 11.60 9.04 -9.19
CA SER A 158 11.43 10.33 -9.85
C SER A 158 10.46 10.21 -11.02
N LYS A 159 9.49 11.14 -11.09
CA LYS A 159 8.64 11.31 -12.27
C LYS A 159 9.18 12.36 -13.25
N ARG A 160 10.32 12.98 -12.95
CA ARG A 160 10.96 13.95 -13.86
C ARG A 160 11.60 13.20 -15.03
N GLN A 161 11.39 13.71 -16.23
CA GLN A 161 12.21 13.34 -17.38
C GLN A 161 13.55 14.05 -17.17
N LEU A 162 14.58 13.29 -16.83
CA LEU A 162 15.90 13.83 -16.50
C LEU A 162 16.80 14.00 -17.73
N LEU A 163 16.32 13.66 -18.91
CA LEU A 163 17.05 13.84 -20.20
C LEU A 163 16.08 14.31 -21.28
#